data_933af17a01db402ac35710346d112b87
#
_entry.id   933af17a01db402ac35710346d112b87
#
_cell.length_a   1.000
_cell.length_b   1.000
_cell.length_c   1.000
_cell.angle_alpha   90.00
_cell.angle_beta   90.00
_cell.angle_gamma   90.00
#
_symmetry.space_group_name_H-M   'P 1'
#
loop_
_entity.id
_entity.type
_entity.pdbx_description
1 polymer ?
#
loop_
_entity_poly.entity_id
_entity_poly.type
_entity_poly.pdbx_seq_one_letter_code
_entity_poly.pdbx_strand_id
1 'polypeptide(L)'
;MSRESGMGNRESGNGKRDEKNPAVAFETPARARHALRTPPAPPRVDSRFPVPHSRRAVEPDAARQRITIGVPPEILRQVKLIELRTRGLVNSLFSGEYRSVFKGQGMEFAEVREYLPGDEVRSIDWNVTARMRRPFVKRYIEERELTVMLAVDLSGSERFGTVRRFKSELATELGAVLAMSAVRNNDRVGIMLFTDRVEHVVPPAKGRRHVLRVIRDLLVHEPQGRGTDIAGALEYLRGMLRQKAIVFLVSDFFSEQLERPLKLAAQRHDLVAVTIEDPSEESLPDIGLARLVDPETGATIDVDTSDRRVREGYARMVNEQRENRRRLLRRLAIDEIVMRTDGGYVEPLMRFFRSRETRTRRR
;
A
#
# COMPACT_ATOMS: atom_id res chain seq x y z
N MET A 1 -20.98 -5.38 77.10
CA MET A 1 -20.22 -6.25 78.06
C MET A 1 -19.05 -6.74 77.17
N SER A 2 -17.91 -6.07 77.28
CA SER A 2 -16.74 -6.45 78.10
C SER A 2 -16.02 -7.61 77.44
N ARG A 3 -14.78 -7.60 77.03
CA ARG A 3 -13.47 -7.03 77.38
C ARG A 3 -12.48 -7.83 76.53
N GLU A 4 -11.56 -7.20 75.92
CA GLU A 4 -10.08 -7.09 76.27
C GLU A 4 -9.33 -8.38 76.04
N SER A 5 -8.32 -8.33 75.25
CA SER A 5 -6.96 -7.83 75.26
C SER A 5 -5.96 -8.97 75.23
N GLY A 6 -4.90 -8.84 74.52
CA GLY A 6 -3.72 -9.74 74.57
C GLY A 6 -2.68 -9.46 73.48
N MET A 7 -1.78 -8.51 73.78
CA MET A 7 -0.47 -8.29 73.12
C MET A 7 0.41 -9.55 73.19
N GLY A 8 1.25 -9.72 72.19
CA GLY A 8 2.36 -10.68 72.20
C GLY A 8 3.32 -10.44 71.04
N ASN A 9 4.26 -9.58 71.27
CA ASN A 9 5.47 -9.30 70.45
C ASN A 9 6.48 -10.47 70.52
N ARG A 10 7.17 -10.76 69.40
CA ARG A 10 8.64 -11.04 69.28
C ARG A 10 8.90 -11.73 67.96
N GLU A 11 9.55 -11.05 67.00
CA GLU A 11 10.98 -10.94 66.69
C GLU A 11 11.61 -12.19 66.03
N SER A 12 12.14 -11.91 64.86
CA SER A 12 13.39 -12.36 64.22
C SER A 12 13.43 -13.69 63.48
N GLY A 13 13.78 -13.58 62.24
CA GLY A 13 14.16 -14.70 61.38
C GLY A 13 14.46 -14.28 59.95
N ASN A 14 15.61 -13.68 59.77
CA ASN A 14 16.32 -13.31 58.55
C ASN A 14 16.40 -14.50 57.59
N GLY A 15 16.01 -14.34 56.33
CA GLY A 15 16.14 -15.38 55.29
C GLY A 15 15.99 -14.77 53.91
N LYS A 16 16.94 -13.96 53.49
CA LYS A 16 17.10 -13.56 52.09
C LYS A 16 17.28 -14.78 51.22
N ARG A 17 16.37 -15.02 50.29
CA ARG A 17 16.64 -15.77 49.06
C ARG A 17 16.27 -14.88 47.91
N ASP A 18 17.31 -14.35 47.28
CA ASP A 18 17.27 -13.74 45.97
C ASP A 18 16.88 -14.81 44.93
N GLU A 19 15.62 -14.87 44.57
CA GLU A 19 15.22 -15.53 43.32
C GLU A 19 15.33 -14.47 42.20
N LYS A 20 16.50 -14.49 41.58
CA LYS A 20 16.72 -13.84 40.28
C LYS A 20 15.83 -14.52 39.24
N ASN A 21 14.77 -13.88 38.90
CA ASN A 21 13.95 -14.18 37.74
C ASN A 21 14.75 -13.72 36.48
N PRO A 22 15.22 -14.62 35.61
CA PRO A 22 15.78 -14.20 34.34
C PRO A 22 14.60 -13.86 33.40
N ALA A 23 14.24 -12.60 33.38
CA ALA A 23 13.48 -12.04 32.26
C ALA A 23 14.31 -12.26 31.00
N VAL A 24 13.90 -13.18 30.16
CA VAL A 24 14.45 -13.35 28.82
C VAL A 24 13.99 -12.14 28.01
N ALA A 25 14.84 -11.11 28.01
CA ALA A 25 14.71 -9.99 27.11
C ALA A 25 15.06 -10.51 25.71
N PHE A 26 14.08 -10.55 24.81
CA PHE A 26 14.33 -10.65 23.39
C PHE A 26 14.91 -9.31 22.93
N GLU A 27 16.22 -9.20 23.00
CA GLU A 27 16.93 -8.11 22.35
C GLU A 27 16.86 -8.29 20.85
N THR A 28 16.20 -7.37 20.20
CA THR A 28 16.33 -7.12 18.76
C THR A 28 17.81 -6.85 18.45
N PRO A 29 18.45 -7.52 17.49
CA PRO A 29 19.82 -7.19 17.11
C PRO A 29 19.84 -5.88 16.34
N ALA A 30 19.97 -4.77 17.05
CA ALA A 30 20.24 -3.47 16.46
C ALA A 30 21.61 -2.99 16.93
N ARG A 31 22.46 -2.66 15.96
CA ARG A 31 23.66 -1.84 16.05
C ARG A 31 24.99 -2.57 16.30
N ALA A 32 25.52 -3.16 15.24
CA ALA A 32 26.96 -3.07 15.02
C ALA A 32 27.26 -1.67 14.45
N ARG A 33 27.83 -0.81 15.29
CA ARG A 33 28.38 0.49 14.88
C ARG A 33 29.60 0.23 14.00
N HIS A 34 29.45 0.35 12.68
CA HIS A 34 30.58 0.47 11.78
C HIS A 34 31.08 1.93 11.83
N ALA A 35 32.29 2.07 12.36
CA ALA A 35 33.07 3.29 12.29
C ALA A 35 33.19 3.73 10.82
N LEU A 36 32.74 4.95 10.55
CA LEU A 36 32.88 5.64 9.27
C LEU A 36 34.38 5.82 8.97
N ARG A 37 34.93 5.00 8.09
CA ARG A 37 36.14 5.32 7.35
C ARG A 37 35.72 6.09 6.09
N THR A 38 36.04 7.36 6.06
CA THR A 38 35.99 8.20 4.86
C THR A 38 36.81 7.56 3.74
N PRO A 39 36.24 7.37 2.53
CA PRO A 39 37.02 6.93 1.38
C PRO A 39 38.01 8.03 0.96
N PRO A 40 39.21 7.68 0.47
CA PRO A 40 40.18 8.64 -0.05
C PRO A 40 39.65 9.33 -1.31
N ALA A 41 39.98 10.61 -1.46
CA ALA A 41 39.63 11.43 -2.60
C ALA A 41 40.20 10.81 -3.91
N PRO A 42 39.45 10.88 -5.03
CA PRO A 42 39.97 10.41 -6.32
C PRO A 42 41.11 11.30 -6.84
N PRO A 43 42.09 10.73 -7.54
CA PRO A 43 43.22 11.48 -8.08
C PRO A 43 42.75 12.49 -9.15
N ARG A 44 43.34 13.69 -9.09
CA ARG A 44 43.14 14.73 -10.11
C ARG A 44 43.73 14.23 -11.44
N VAL A 45 42.87 14.13 -12.44
CA VAL A 45 43.28 13.84 -13.80
C VAL A 45 43.64 15.18 -14.48
N ASP A 46 44.91 15.27 -14.90
CA ASP A 46 45.48 16.42 -15.63
C ASP A 46 44.89 16.47 -17.04
N SER A 47 44.29 17.60 -17.39
CA SER A 47 43.67 17.84 -18.67
C SER A 47 44.71 18.30 -19.69
N ARG A 48 45.35 17.35 -20.37
CA ARG A 48 46.14 17.64 -21.60
C ARG A 48 46.12 16.44 -22.54
N PHE A 49 45.03 16.31 -23.28
CA PHE A 49 45.08 15.54 -24.56
C PHE A 49 44.22 16.24 -25.59
N PRO A 50 44.75 16.39 -26.86
CA PRO A 50 44.05 17.09 -27.93
C PRO A 50 42.91 16.25 -28.49
N VAL A 51 41.77 16.89 -28.73
CA VAL A 51 40.59 16.33 -29.38
C VAL A 51 40.82 16.22 -30.89
N PRO A 52 40.74 15.06 -31.53
CA PRO A 52 40.69 14.98 -32.99
C PRO A 52 39.26 15.23 -33.47
N HIS A 53 39.10 16.28 -34.24
CA HIS A 53 37.89 16.49 -35.02
C HIS A 53 37.82 15.45 -36.16
N SER A 54 36.89 14.49 -36.05
CA SER A 54 36.38 13.79 -37.22
C SER A 54 34.86 13.70 -37.12
N ARG A 55 34.21 14.56 -37.90
CA ARG A 55 32.78 14.42 -38.22
C ARG A 55 32.64 13.16 -39.08
N ARG A 56 32.12 12.10 -38.49
CA ARG A 56 31.40 11.06 -39.23
C ARG A 56 29.98 11.04 -38.69
N ALA A 57 29.06 11.34 -39.59
CA ALA A 57 27.63 11.14 -39.38
C ALA A 57 27.42 9.67 -39.02
N VAL A 58 26.96 9.40 -37.79
CA VAL A 58 26.48 8.09 -37.42
C VAL A 58 25.01 8.06 -37.77
N GLU A 59 24.65 7.20 -38.70
CA GLU A 59 23.27 6.93 -39.10
C GLU A 59 22.41 6.55 -37.90
N PRO A 60 21.14 7.04 -37.81
CA PRO A 60 20.27 6.77 -36.70
C PRO A 60 19.42 5.51 -36.96
N ASP A 61 20.01 4.33 -37.09
CA ASP A 61 19.22 3.12 -37.37
C ASP A 61 19.51 1.87 -36.52
N ALA A 62 20.30 2.02 -35.45
CA ALA A 62 20.57 0.89 -34.54
C ALA A 62 19.85 0.90 -33.20
N ALA A 63 18.98 1.89 -32.93
CA ALA A 63 18.33 2.06 -31.61
C ALA A 63 16.82 1.73 -31.59
N ARG A 64 16.30 1.02 -32.60
CA ARG A 64 14.89 0.61 -32.66
C ARG A 64 14.68 -0.89 -32.86
N GLN A 65 15.52 -1.73 -32.33
CA GLN A 65 15.08 -3.07 -32.02
C GLN A 65 14.29 -3.02 -30.72
N ARG A 66 13.00 -2.67 -30.83
CA ARG A 66 12.01 -3.06 -29.84
C ARG A 66 12.00 -4.58 -29.85
N ILE A 67 12.64 -5.16 -28.84
CA ILE A 67 12.42 -6.57 -28.50
C ILE A 67 10.96 -6.63 -28.11
N THR A 68 10.11 -6.96 -29.06
CA THR A 68 8.73 -7.37 -28.80
C THR A 68 8.84 -8.78 -28.24
N ILE A 69 9.25 -8.90 -26.98
CA ILE A 69 9.10 -10.14 -26.23
C ILE A 69 7.58 -10.32 -26.13
N GLY A 70 7.03 -11.19 -26.95
CA GLY A 70 5.63 -11.52 -26.92
C GLY A 70 5.30 -12.02 -25.52
N VAL A 71 4.28 -11.43 -24.89
CA VAL A 71 3.80 -11.89 -23.59
C VAL A 71 3.44 -13.37 -23.73
N PRO A 72 3.94 -14.27 -22.86
CA PRO A 72 3.65 -15.69 -22.92
C PRO A 72 2.12 -15.93 -22.98
N PRO A 73 1.65 -16.88 -23.82
CA PRO A 73 0.21 -17.16 -23.95
C PRO A 73 -0.46 -17.50 -22.62
N GLU A 74 0.26 -18.09 -21.71
CA GLU A 74 -0.18 -18.44 -20.35
C GLU A 74 -0.56 -17.19 -19.56
N ILE A 75 0.28 -16.16 -19.59
CA ILE A 75 0.02 -14.87 -18.93
C ILE A 75 -1.21 -14.19 -19.53
N LEU A 76 -1.34 -14.20 -20.86
CA LEU A 76 -2.52 -13.65 -21.50
C LEU A 76 -3.80 -14.41 -21.11
N ARG A 77 -3.72 -15.73 -20.93
CA ARG A 77 -4.84 -16.53 -20.42
C ARG A 77 -5.17 -16.16 -18.97
N GLN A 78 -4.18 -16.00 -18.10
CA GLN A 78 -4.38 -15.60 -16.71
C GLN A 78 -5.01 -14.21 -16.62
N VAL A 79 -4.48 -13.21 -17.34
CA VAL A 79 -5.07 -11.86 -17.40
C VAL A 79 -6.53 -11.91 -17.86
N LYS A 80 -6.82 -12.70 -18.90
CA LYS A 80 -8.20 -12.86 -19.41
C LYS A 80 -9.11 -13.56 -18.40
N LEU A 81 -8.60 -14.56 -17.71
CA LEU A 81 -9.34 -15.27 -16.66
C LEU A 81 -9.68 -14.35 -15.49
N ILE A 82 -8.71 -13.55 -15.04
CA ILE A 82 -8.90 -12.53 -14.00
C ILE A 82 -9.92 -11.50 -14.48
N GLU A 83 -9.79 -10.98 -15.71
CA GLU A 83 -10.77 -10.06 -16.29
C GLU A 83 -12.19 -10.64 -16.30
N LEU A 84 -12.36 -11.90 -16.69
CA LEU A 84 -13.67 -12.55 -16.70
C LEU A 84 -14.25 -12.74 -15.29
N ARG A 85 -13.45 -13.18 -14.34
CA ARG A 85 -13.87 -13.36 -12.95
C ARG A 85 -14.25 -12.03 -12.29
N THR A 86 -13.44 -10.99 -12.49
CA THR A 86 -13.67 -9.67 -11.88
C THR A 86 -14.81 -8.92 -12.56
N ARG A 87 -15.05 -9.10 -13.86
CA ARG A 87 -16.12 -8.42 -14.60
C ARG A 87 -17.50 -8.66 -13.98
N GLY A 88 -17.83 -9.88 -13.60
CA GLY A 88 -19.08 -10.21 -12.93
C GLY A 88 -19.24 -9.45 -11.60
N LEU A 89 -18.20 -9.47 -10.78
CA LEU A 89 -18.15 -8.79 -9.48
C LEU A 89 -18.25 -7.27 -9.64
N VAL A 90 -17.49 -6.69 -10.56
CA VAL A 90 -17.52 -5.26 -10.85
C VAL A 90 -18.90 -4.82 -11.36
N ASN A 91 -19.54 -5.66 -12.19
CA ASN A 91 -20.86 -5.35 -12.72
C ASN A 91 -21.98 -5.41 -11.69
N SER A 92 -21.96 -6.38 -10.79
CA SER A 92 -23.03 -6.63 -9.84
C SER A 92 -22.86 -5.90 -8.50
N LEU A 93 -21.62 -5.72 -8.03
CA LEU A 93 -21.37 -5.31 -6.66
C LEU A 93 -20.70 -3.92 -6.54
N PHE A 94 -19.81 -3.57 -7.49
CA PHE A 94 -18.93 -2.40 -7.28
C PHE A 94 -19.35 -1.13 -8.02
N SER A 95 -20.25 -1.17 -9.00
CA SER A 95 -20.48 0.02 -9.84
C SER A 95 -21.20 1.16 -9.13
N GLY A 96 -22.08 0.87 -8.17
CA GLY A 96 -22.78 1.87 -7.38
C GLY A 96 -21.96 2.34 -6.18
N GLU A 97 -21.40 1.40 -5.45
CA GLU A 97 -20.69 1.66 -4.18
C GLU A 97 -19.35 2.37 -4.41
N TYR A 98 -18.61 2.02 -5.45
CA TYR A 98 -17.36 2.71 -5.81
C TYR A 98 -17.61 4.21 -6.09
N ARG A 99 -18.62 4.55 -6.91
CA ARG A 99 -18.98 5.94 -7.23
C ARG A 99 -19.45 6.74 -6.01
N SER A 100 -20.22 6.12 -5.11
CA SER A 100 -20.74 6.80 -3.92
C SER A 100 -19.65 7.13 -2.91
N VAL A 101 -18.61 6.31 -2.84
CA VAL A 101 -17.53 6.41 -1.85
C VAL A 101 -16.45 7.40 -2.26
N PHE A 102 -16.08 7.41 -3.53
CA PHE A 102 -15.01 8.25 -4.06
C PHE A 102 -15.56 9.48 -4.82
N LYS A 103 -16.48 10.20 -4.21
CA LYS A 103 -16.91 11.48 -4.77
C LYS A 103 -15.72 12.44 -4.79
N GLY A 104 -15.19 12.69 -5.96
CA GLY A 104 -14.14 13.65 -6.16
C GLY A 104 -14.62 15.08 -5.79
N GLN A 105 -13.72 16.07 -5.55
CA GLN A 105 -14.02 17.49 -5.25
C GLN A 105 -13.59 18.39 -6.41
N GLY A 106 -14.18 18.38 -7.58
CA GLY A 106 -13.94 19.28 -8.70
C GLY A 106 -15.24 19.56 -9.40
N MET A 107 -15.48 20.76 -9.82
CA MET A 107 -16.55 21.10 -10.72
C MET A 107 -15.93 21.27 -12.10
N GLU A 108 -16.36 20.46 -13.08
CA GLU A 108 -15.97 20.66 -14.46
C GLU A 108 -17.02 21.53 -15.14
N PHE A 109 -16.54 22.49 -15.91
CA PHE A 109 -17.44 23.33 -16.70
C PHE A 109 -18.15 22.44 -17.72
N ALA A 110 -19.50 22.41 -17.65
CA ALA A 110 -20.29 21.59 -18.54
C ALA A 110 -20.83 22.38 -19.73
N GLU A 111 -21.52 23.45 -19.42
CA GLU A 111 -22.21 24.27 -20.44
C GLU A 111 -22.53 25.67 -19.90
N VAL A 112 -22.81 26.56 -20.79
CA VAL A 112 -23.44 27.84 -20.47
C VAL A 112 -24.90 27.79 -20.93
N ARG A 113 -25.82 28.00 -20.00
CA ARG A 113 -27.24 28.15 -20.34
C ARG A 113 -27.77 29.52 -19.96
N GLU A 114 -28.89 29.88 -20.51
CA GLU A 114 -29.58 31.12 -20.15
C GLU A 114 -30.00 31.09 -18.67
N TYR A 115 -29.83 32.22 -17.99
CA TYR A 115 -30.20 32.38 -16.59
C TYR A 115 -31.71 32.24 -16.42
N LEU A 116 -32.13 31.47 -15.44
CA LEU A 116 -33.52 31.35 -15.03
C LEU A 116 -33.70 31.95 -13.63
N PRO A 117 -34.86 32.58 -13.35
CA PRO A 117 -35.16 33.07 -12.00
C PRO A 117 -35.00 31.94 -10.96
N GLY A 118 -34.14 32.14 -9.95
CA GLY A 118 -33.80 31.15 -8.95
C GLY A 118 -32.37 30.60 -9.08
N ASP A 119 -31.66 30.89 -10.18
CA ASP A 119 -30.24 30.54 -10.29
C ASP A 119 -29.38 31.46 -9.42
N GLU A 120 -28.26 30.94 -8.95
CA GLU A 120 -27.31 31.69 -8.14
C GLU A 120 -26.59 32.75 -8.99
N VAL A 121 -26.73 34.03 -8.63
CA VAL A 121 -26.15 35.18 -9.35
C VAL A 121 -24.62 35.04 -9.48
N ARG A 122 -23.95 34.39 -8.55
CA ARG A 122 -22.49 34.12 -8.58
C ARG A 122 -22.06 33.20 -9.70
N SER A 123 -22.98 32.41 -10.23
CA SER A 123 -22.72 31.49 -11.35
C SER A 123 -22.84 32.15 -12.72
N ILE A 124 -23.19 33.46 -12.81
CA ILE A 124 -23.30 34.17 -14.07
C ILE A 124 -21.93 34.31 -14.74
N ASP A 125 -21.87 33.90 -16.01
CA ASP A 125 -20.72 34.19 -16.88
C ASP A 125 -20.85 35.55 -17.51
N TRP A 126 -20.21 36.55 -16.91
CA TRP A 126 -20.28 37.95 -17.41
C TRP A 126 -19.68 38.12 -18.80
N ASN A 127 -18.72 37.28 -19.22
CA ASN A 127 -18.12 37.35 -20.56
C ASN A 127 -19.09 36.90 -21.65
N VAL A 128 -19.81 35.79 -21.41
CA VAL A 128 -20.83 35.29 -22.33
C VAL A 128 -22.04 36.22 -22.31
N THR A 129 -22.48 36.64 -21.13
CA THR A 129 -23.58 37.61 -20.94
C THR A 129 -23.35 38.91 -21.72
N ALA A 130 -22.14 39.47 -21.67
CA ALA A 130 -21.79 40.66 -22.41
C ALA A 130 -21.89 40.49 -23.94
N ARG A 131 -21.52 39.31 -24.45
CA ARG A 131 -21.59 39.00 -25.89
C ARG A 131 -23.02 38.72 -26.38
N MET A 132 -23.77 38.00 -25.56
CA MET A 132 -25.12 37.53 -25.93
C MET A 132 -26.23 38.49 -25.54
N ARG A 133 -25.93 39.56 -24.78
CA ARG A 133 -26.87 40.59 -24.26
C ARG A 133 -28.02 40.00 -23.43
N ARG A 134 -27.85 38.82 -22.89
CA ARG A 134 -28.75 38.12 -21.97
C ARG A 134 -27.92 37.43 -20.90
N PRO A 135 -28.40 37.32 -19.66
CA PRO A 135 -27.64 36.68 -18.61
C PRO A 135 -27.50 35.17 -18.87
N PHE A 136 -26.27 34.66 -18.80
CA PHE A 136 -25.95 33.27 -18.91
C PHE A 136 -25.26 32.79 -17.64
N VAL A 137 -25.60 31.57 -17.20
CA VAL A 137 -24.98 30.90 -16.04
C VAL A 137 -24.08 29.76 -16.47
N LYS A 138 -22.95 29.67 -15.82
CA LYS A 138 -22.05 28.48 -15.93
C LYS A 138 -22.70 27.34 -15.21
N ARG A 139 -23.03 26.30 -15.92
CA ARG A 139 -23.42 25.04 -15.33
C ARG A 139 -22.19 24.18 -15.19
N TYR A 140 -21.91 23.74 -13.98
CA TYR A 140 -20.85 22.82 -13.69
C TYR A 140 -21.49 21.46 -13.46
N ILE A 141 -21.00 20.44 -14.17
CA ILE A 141 -21.32 19.05 -13.88
C ILE A 141 -20.20 18.50 -13.01
N GLU A 142 -20.59 17.83 -11.95
CA GLU A 142 -19.67 17.12 -11.09
C GLU A 142 -19.21 15.82 -11.78
N GLU A 143 -18.51 15.95 -12.93
CA GLU A 143 -17.92 14.84 -13.62
C GLU A 143 -16.43 14.78 -13.31
N ARG A 144 -16.04 13.81 -12.51
CA ARG A 144 -14.71 13.73 -11.93
C ARG A 144 -14.06 12.44 -12.31
N GLU A 145 -13.04 12.60 -13.13
CA GLU A 145 -12.08 11.55 -13.32
C GLU A 145 -11.26 11.36 -12.05
N LEU A 146 -11.44 10.25 -11.39
CA LEU A 146 -10.57 9.89 -10.29
C LEU A 146 -9.26 9.31 -10.82
N THR A 147 -8.21 9.52 -10.08
CA THR A 147 -6.94 8.84 -10.30
C THR A 147 -6.78 7.81 -9.20
N VAL A 148 -6.68 6.54 -9.58
CA VAL A 148 -6.42 5.41 -8.69
C VAL A 148 -4.98 4.97 -8.88
N MET A 149 -4.24 4.85 -7.79
CA MET A 149 -2.88 4.34 -7.78
C MET A 149 -2.78 3.12 -6.89
N LEU A 150 -2.35 2.02 -7.45
CA LEU A 150 -2.06 0.78 -6.72
C LEU A 150 -0.56 0.78 -6.40
N ALA A 151 -0.20 0.92 -5.14
CA ALA A 151 1.16 0.78 -4.65
C ALA A 151 1.27 -0.59 -3.96
N VAL A 152 1.98 -1.52 -4.58
CA VAL A 152 2.04 -2.91 -4.13
C VAL A 152 3.45 -3.26 -3.69
N ASP A 153 3.57 -3.65 -2.44
CA ASP A 153 4.76 -4.22 -1.87
C ASP A 153 4.96 -5.64 -2.42
N LEU A 154 6.17 -5.93 -2.90
CA LEU A 154 6.57 -7.25 -3.41
C LEU A 154 7.77 -7.80 -2.64
N SER A 155 7.99 -7.33 -1.42
CA SER A 155 9.05 -7.81 -0.53
C SER A 155 8.96 -9.32 -0.24
N GLY A 156 9.97 -9.84 0.41
CA GLY A 156 10.04 -11.27 0.72
C GLY A 156 8.85 -11.79 1.52
N SER A 157 8.30 -10.98 2.43
CA SER A 157 7.14 -11.31 3.25
C SER A 157 5.85 -11.52 2.44
N GLU A 158 5.67 -10.79 1.34
CA GLU A 158 4.51 -10.90 0.46
C GLU A 158 4.52 -12.17 -0.43
N ARG A 159 5.65 -12.85 -0.53
CA ARG A 159 5.77 -14.15 -1.22
C ARG A 159 5.33 -15.34 -0.36
N PHE A 160 4.97 -15.08 0.89
CA PHE A 160 4.51 -16.08 1.82
C PHE A 160 3.02 -16.41 1.59
N GLY A 161 2.66 -17.65 1.82
CA GLY A 161 1.28 -18.12 1.76
C GLY A 161 1.25 -19.63 1.86
N THR A 162 0.42 -20.17 2.78
CA THR A 162 0.55 -21.58 3.16
C THR A 162 -0.69 -22.44 2.91
N VAL A 163 -1.91 -21.86 2.88
CA VAL A 163 -3.11 -22.72 2.96
C VAL A 163 -3.84 -22.85 1.62
N ARG A 164 -4.07 -21.76 0.90
CA ARG A 164 -4.84 -21.79 -0.35
C ARG A 164 -4.27 -20.92 -1.45
N ARG A 165 -3.62 -19.80 -1.10
CA ARG A 165 -3.13 -18.79 -2.05
C ARG A 165 -1.93 -18.07 -1.47
N PHE A 166 -1.06 -17.57 -2.35
CA PHE A 166 -0.01 -16.63 -1.97
C PHE A 166 -0.60 -15.23 -1.75
N LYS A 167 0.00 -14.45 -0.86
CA LYS A 167 -0.38 -13.05 -0.64
C LYS A 167 -0.32 -12.26 -1.94
N SER A 168 0.70 -12.48 -2.77
CA SER A 168 0.87 -11.86 -4.08
C SER A 168 -0.28 -12.16 -5.06
N GLU A 169 -0.85 -13.36 -5.03
CA GLU A 169 -2.02 -13.70 -5.85
C GLU A 169 -3.26 -12.91 -5.41
N LEU A 170 -3.46 -12.78 -4.10
CA LEU A 170 -4.58 -12.01 -3.55
C LEU A 170 -4.42 -10.50 -3.84
N ALA A 171 -3.19 -9.96 -3.72
CA ALA A 171 -2.87 -8.60 -4.11
C ALA A 171 -3.16 -8.34 -5.60
N THR A 172 -2.83 -9.31 -6.46
CA THR A 172 -3.10 -9.25 -7.91
C THR A 172 -4.60 -9.27 -8.22
N GLU A 173 -5.35 -10.16 -7.60
CA GLU A 173 -6.82 -10.22 -7.78
C GLU A 173 -7.49 -8.93 -7.31
N LEU A 174 -7.10 -8.39 -6.16
CA LEU A 174 -7.59 -7.10 -5.66
C LEU A 174 -7.24 -5.98 -6.63
N GLY A 175 -5.97 -5.87 -7.03
CA GLY A 175 -5.50 -4.88 -7.98
C GLY A 175 -6.30 -4.91 -9.29
N ALA A 176 -6.58 -6.10 -9.81
CA ALA A 176 -7.38 -6.28 -11.00
C ALA A 176 -8.83 -5.81 -10.82
N VAL A 177 -9.47 -6.13 -9.69
CA VAL A 177 -10.85 -5.68 -9.38
C VAL A 177 -10.91 -4.15 -9.31
N LEU A 178 -9.99 -3.53 -8.57
CA LEU A 178 -9.93 -2.06 -8.43
C LEU A 178 -9.66 -1.40 -9.78
N ALA A 179 -8.71 -1.93 -10.56
CA ALA A 179 -8.37 -1.42 -11.88
C ALA A 179 -9.54 -1.54 -12.88
N MET A 180 -10.25 -2.67 -12.88
CA MET A 180 -11.42 -2.86 -13.73
C MET A 180 -12.60 -2.00 -13.31
N SER A 181 -12.78 -1.76 -11.99
CA SER A 181 -13.79 -0.85 -11.46
C SER A 181 -13.54 0.58 -11.91
N ALA A 182 -12.29 1.02 -11.88
CA ALA A 182 -11.90 2.34 -12.35
C ALA A 182 -12.15 2.53 -13.86
N VAL A 183 -11.81 1.53 -14.71
CA VAL A 183 -12.13 1.59 -16.15
C VAL A 183 -13.63 1.80 -16.39
N ARG A 184 -14.45 1.07 -15.65
CA ARG A 184 -15.90 1.18 -15.80
C ARG A 184 -16.44 2.57 -15.47
N ASN A 185 -15.78 3.23 -14.52
CA ASN A 185 -16.12 4.60 -14.11
C ASN A 185 -15.36 5.66 -14.91
N ASN A 186 -14.64 5.29 -15.97
CA ASN A 186 -13.81 6.17 -16.80
C ASN A 186 -12.69 6.87 -16.03
N ASP A 187 -12.21 6.27 -14.92
CA ASP A 187 -11.13 6.77 -14.09
C ASP A 187 -9.75 6.38 -14.63
N ARG A 188 -8.72 7.07 -14.14
CA ARG A 188 -7.32 6.76 -14.45
C ARG A 188 -6.77 5.76 -13.45
N VAL A 189 -6.03 4.77 -13.93
CA VAL A 189 -5.38 3.77 -13.07
C VAL A 189 -3.90 3.70 -13.35
N GLY A 190 -3.11 3.67 -12.31
CA GLY A 190 -1.68 3.40 -12.35
C GLY A 190 -1.28 2.33 -11.35
N ILE A 191 -0.08 1.81 -11.50
CA ILE A 191 0.52 0.87 -10.56
C ILE A 191 1.95 1.25 -10.25
N MET A 192 2.37 1.03 -9.02
CA MET A 192 3.75 1.07 -8.57
C MET A 192 4.05 -0.21 -7.81
N LEU A 193 5.07 -0.93 -8.22
CA LEU A 193 5.59 -2.12 -7.57
C LEU A 193 6.89 -1.74 -6.88
N PHE A 194 7.02 -2.09 -5.61
CA PHE A 194 8.20 -1.73 -4.82
C PHE A 194 8.62 -2.84 -3.86
N THR A 195 9.86 -2.77 -3.44
CA THR A 195 10.50 -3.57 -2.42
C THR A 195 11.30 -2.63 -1.50
N ASP A 196 12.59 -2.84 -1.29
CA ASP A 196 13.54 -1.88 -0.73
C ASP A 196 13.79 -0.66 -1.66
N ARG A 197 13.15 -0.65 -2.81
CA ARG A 197 13.17 0.41 -3.83
C ARG A 197 11.93 0.32 -4.71
N VAL A 198 11.67 1.40 -5.46
CA VAL A 198 10.64 1.36 -6.52
C VAL A 198 11.20 0.57 -7.71
N GLU A 199 10.57 -0.54 -8.05
CA GLU A 199 11.03 -1.44 -9.12
C GLU A 199 10.33 -1.22 -10.45
N HIS A 200 9.03 -0.98 -10.42
CA HIS A 200 8.25 -0.79 -11.63
C HIS A 200 7.12 0.20 -11.43
N VAL A 201 6.90 1.08 -12.42
CA VAL A 201 5.84 2.08 -12.38
C VAL A 201 5.14 2.16 -13.73
N VAL A 202 3.81 2.09 -13.69
CA VAL A 202 2.96 2.43 -14.81
C VAL A 202 2.13 3.66 -14.41
N PRO A 203 2.39 4.84 -15.01
CA PRO A 203 1.67 6.05 -14.67
C PRO A 203 0.17 5.93 -14.91
N PRO A 204 -0.66 6.66 -14.16
CA PRO A 204 -2.11 6.61 -14.30
C PRO A 204 -2.58 7.02 -15.71
N ALA A 205 -3.31 6.13 -16.37
CA ALA A 205 -3.94 6.40 -17.66
C ALA A 205 -5.30 5.67 -17.76
N LYS A 206 -6.08 6.03 -18.77
CA LYS A 206 -7.42 5.48 -19.01
C LYS A 206 -7.41 4.31 -20.00
N GLY A 207 -8.52 3.62 -19.98
CA GLY A 207 -8.89 2.68 -21.00
C GLY A 207 -8.51 1.22 -20.74
N ARG A 208 -9.32 0.33 -21.31
CA ARG A 208 -9.20 -1.11 -21.06
C ARG A 208 -7.82 -1.68 -21.41
N ARG A 209 -7.21 -1.23 -22.52
CA ARG A 209 -5.87 -1.72 -22.90
C ARG A 209 -4.81 -1.38 -21.85
N HIS A 210 -4.90 -0.19 -21.30
CA HIS A 210 -3.98 0.26 -20.23
C HIS A 210 -4.16 -0.57 -18.96
N VAL A 211 -5.39 -0.83 -18.55
CA VAL A 211 -5.67 -1.65 -17.35
C VAL A 211 -5.23 -3.10 -17.53
N LEU A 212 -5.44 -3.69 -18.72
CA LEU A 212 -4.91 -5.02 -19.00
C LEU A 212 -3.37 -5.07 -18.94
N ARG A 213 -2.69 -3.97 -19.31
CA ARG A 213 -1.26 -3.83 -19.10
C ARG A 213 -0.92 -3.77 -17.60
N VAL A 214 -1.64 -2.98 -16.81
CA VAL A 214 -1.44 -2.90 -15.35
C VAL A 214 -1.59 -4.28 -14.70
N ILE A 215 -2.63 -5.02 -15.05
CA ILE A 215 -2.87 -6.37 -14.53
C ILE A 215 -1.75 -7.34 -14.96
N ARG A 216 -1.33 -7.25 -16.22
CA ARG A 216 -0.22 -8.06 -16.73
C ARG A 216 1.06 -7.77 -15.97
N ASP A 217 1.41 -6.49 -15.81
CA ASP A 217 2.65 -6.08 -15.17
C ASP A 217 2.68 -6.51 -13.70
N LEU A 218 1.53 -6.49 -13.02
CA LEU A 218 1.37 -7.02 -11.66
C LEU A 218 1.57 -8.56 -11.58
N LEU A 219 1.15 -9.30 -12.62
CA LEU A 219 1.29 -10.76 -12.68
C LEU A 219 2.71 -11.22 -13.03
N VAL A 220 3.40 -10.47 -13.89
CA VAL A 220 4.66 -10.91 -14.52
C VAL A 220 5.87 -10.38 -13.80
N HIS A 221 5.72 -9.30 -13.03
CA HIS A 221 6.86 -8.67 -12.39
C HIS A 221 7.51 -9.59 -11.35
N GLU A 222 8.77 -9.89 -11.55
CA GLU A 222 9.62 -10.61 -10.61
C GLU A 222 10.44 -9.60 -9.82
N PRO A 223 10.19 -9.41 -8.51
CA PRO A 223 10.91 -8.43 -7.72
C PRO A 223 12.37 -8.83 -7.56
N GLN A 224 13.25 -7.83 -7.65
CA GLN A 224 14.70 -7.97 -7.49
C GLN A 224 15.14 -7.74 -6.05
N GLY A 225 14.48 -6.82 -5.33
CA GLY A 225 14.69 -6.57 -3.91
C GLY A 225 14.00 -7.61 -3.03
N ARG A 226 14.34 -7.62 -1.74
CA ARG A 226 13.73 -8.50 -0.74
C ARG A 226 13.15 -7.75 0.45
N GLY A 227 13.74 -6.62 0.81
CA GLY A 227 13.28 -5.78 1.91
C GLY A 227 12.13 -4.86 1.52
N THR A 228 11.66 -4.06 2.46
CA THR A 228 10.51 -3.17 2.31
C THR A 228 10.90 -1.72 2.61
N ASP A 229 10.69 -0.79 1.65
CA ASP A 229 10.83 0.66 1.85
C ASP A 229 9.54 1.40 1.47
N ILE A 230 8.56 1.37 2.38
CA ILE A 230 7.30 2.11 2.23
C ILE A 230 7.55 3.63 2.18
N ALA A 231 8.51 4.13 2.95
CA ALA A 231 8.79 5.56 3.02
C ALA A 231 9.29 6.10 1.68
N GLY A 232 10.26 5.43 1.06
CA GLY A 232 10.76 5.77 -0.28
C GLY A 232 9.68 5.63 -1.36
N ALA A 233 8.85 4.59 -1.29
CA ALA A 233 7.72 4.39 -2.19
C ALA A 233 6.71 5.56 -2.13
N LEU A 234 6.33 5.99 -0.92
CA LEU A 234 5.42 7.13 -0.73
C LEU A 234 6.05 8.46 -1.16
N GLU A 235 7.35 8.65 -0.94
CA GLU A 235 8.08 9.84 -1.42
C GLU A 235 8.08 9.88 -2.96
N TYR A 236 8.34 8.75 -3.62
CA TYR A 236 8.26 8.64 -5.08
C TYR A 236 6.86 8.99 -5.61
N LEU A 237 5.79 8.44 -4.99
CA LEU A 237 4.41 8.77 -5.35
C LEU A 237 4.13 10.25 -5.21
N ARG A 238 4.62 10.89 -4.16
CA ARG A 238 4.47 12.32 -3.93
C ARG A 238 5.08 13.17 -5.05
N GLY A 239 6.22 12.75 -5.57
CA GLY A 239 6.87 13.39 -6.72
C GLY A 239 6.12 13.19 -8.04
N MET A 240 5.56 11.99 -8.26
CA MET A 240 4.89 11.60 -9.49
C MET A 240 3.46 12.12 -9.59
N LEU A 241 2.68 12.02 -8.51
CA LEU A 241 1.26 12.39 -8.50
C LEU A 241 1.09 13.88 -8.17
N ARG A 242 0.82 14.69 -9.19
CA ARG A 242 0.62 16.15 -9.01
C ARG A 242 -0.75 16.49 -8.42
N GLN A 243 -1.77 15.71 -8.74
CA GLN A 243 -3.15 15.89 -8.28
C GLN A 243 -3.49 14.90 -7.17
N LYS A 244 -4.58 15.18 -6.44
CA LYS A 244 -5.12 14.27 -5.44
C LYS A 244 -5.52 12.95 -6.12
N ALA A 245 -5.08 11.84 -5.57
CA ALA A 245 -5.37 10.50 -6.04
C ALA A 245 -5.89 9.63 -4.90
N ILE A 246 -6.55 8.53 -5.23
CA ILE A 246 -6.84 7.44 -4.31
C ILE A 246 -5.65 6.49 -4.41
N VAL A 247 -4.96 6.27 -3.32
CA VAL A 247 -3.78 5.38 -3.27
C VAL A 247 -4.12 4.17 -2.41
N PHE A 248 -4.17 3.00 -3.04
CA PHE A 248 -4.24 1.73 -2.32
C PHE A 248 -2.81 1.24 -2.09
N LEU A 249 -2.36 1.29 -0.85
CA LEU A 249 -1.05 0.82 -0.43
C LEU A 249 -1.19 -0.60 0.14
N VAL A 250 -0.73 -1.58 -0.63
CA VAL A 250 -0.76 -3.00 -0.26
C VAL A 250 0.58 -3.37 0.35
N SER A 251 0.61 -3.68 1.63
CA SER A 251 1.79 -4.08 2.40
C SER A 251 1.37 -4.64 3.75
N ASP A 252 2.25 -5.36 4.42
CA ASP A 252 2.07 -5.79 5.81
C ASP A 252 2.37 -4.68 6.84
N PHE A 253 3.00 -3.58 6.38
CA PHE A 253 3.39 -2.43 7.22
C PHE A 253 4.37 -2.78 8.34
N PHE A 254 5.19 -3.80 8.17
CA PHE A 254 6.28 -4.16 9.09
C PHE A 254 7.54 -3.32 8.78
N SER A 255 7.46 -2.03 8.96
CA SER A 255 8.60 -1.12 8.78
C SER A 255 8.64 -0.09 9.91
N GLU A 256 9.84 0.33 10.27
CA GLU A 256 10.02 1.36 11.29
C GLU A 256 9.70 2.77 10.73
N GLN A 257 9.30 3.68 11.64
CA GLN A 257 9.15 5.12 11.35
C GLN A 257 8.13 5.48 10.25
N LEU A 258 7.09 4.67 10.05
CA LEU A 258 6.07 4.89 9.02
C LEU A 258 5.14 6.08 9.28
N GLU A 259 5.06 6.60 10.50
CA GLU A 259 4.07 7.63 10.87
C GLU A 259 4.17 8.88 10.02
N ARG A 260 5.37 9.43 9.85
CA ARG A 260 5.59 10.65 9.08
C ARG A 260 5.32 10.48 7.57
N PRO A 261 5.86 9.47 6.89
CA PRO A 261 5.55 9.22 5.48
C PRO A 261 4.07 8.99 5.21
N LEU A 262 3.39 8.17 6.01
CA LEU A 262 1.96 7.91 5.89
C LEU A 262 1.12 9.18 6.11
N LYS A 263 1.46 9.99 7.13
CA LYS A 263 0.79 11.26 7.40
C LYS A 263 0.89 12.22 6.21
N LEU A 264 2.08 12.38 5.63
CA LEU A 264 2.29 13.26 4.47
C LEU A 264 1.52 12.76 3.24
N ALA A 265 1.50 11.46 3.00
CA ALA A 265 0.74 10.86 1.90
C ALA A 265 -0.77 11.04 2.11
N ALA A 266 -1.30 10.79 3.32
CA ALA A 266 -2.72 10.93 3.65
C ALA A 266 -3.21 12.39 3.61
N GLN A 267 -2.34 13.38 3.85
CA GLN A 267 -2.68 14.80 3.69
C GLN A 267 -2.90 15.20 2.22
N ARG A 268 -2.19 14.56 1.30
CA ARG A 268 -2.21 14.91 -0.12
C ARG A 268 -3.15 14.03 -0.94
N HIS A 269 -3.26 12.77 -0.59
CA HIS A 269 -4.02 11.75 -1.30
C HIS A 269 -5.06 11.11 -0.39
N ASP A 270 -6.03 10.43 -0.96
CA ASP A 270 -6.93 9.54 -0.24
C ASP A 270 -6.22 8.19 -0.09
N LEU A 271 -5.52 8.00 1.02
CA LEU A 271 -4.71 6.81 1.27
C LEU A 271 -5.55 5.72 1.93
N VAL A 272 -5.53 4.54 1.34
CA VAL A 272 -6.18 3.32 1.84
C VAL A 272 -5.10 2.26 2.06
N ALA A 273 -4.93 1.84 3.29
CA ALA A 273 -4.04 0.73 3.63
C ALA A 273 -4.74 -0.60 3.32
N VAL A 274 -4.05 -1.49 2.62
CA VAL A 274 -4.52 -2.85 2.35
C VAL A 274 -3.52 -3.81 2.96
N THR A 275 -3.97 -4.58 3.93
CA THR A 275 -3.12 -5.57 4.60
C THR A 275 -3.58 -6.97 4.25
N ILE A 276 -2.64 -7.82 3.85
CA ILE A 276 -2.90 -9.22 3.55
C ILE A 276 -2.26 -10.06 4.64
N GLU A 277 -3.09 -10.75 5.40
CA GLU A 277 -2.69 -11.59 6.53
C GLU A 277 -2.81 -13.08 6.16
N ASP A 278 -1.83 -13.88 6.56
CA ASP A 278 -1.89 -15.34 6.46
C ASP A 278 -2.16 -15.95 7.85
N PRO A 279 -3.06 -16.93 7.98
CA PRO A 279 -3.34 -17.58 9.26
C PRO A 279 -2.12 -18.24 9.91
N SER A 280 -1.18 -18.74 9.10
CA SER A 280 0.05 -19.36 9.60
C SER A 280 1.07 -18.38 10.18
N GLU A 281 0.88 -17.07 9.91
CA GLU A 281 1.67 -16.03 10.59
C GLU A 281 1.14 -15.70 11.99
N GLU A 282 -0.05 -16.16 12.35
CA GLU A 282 -0.68 -15.84 13.64
C GLU A 282 -0.11 -16.65 14.79
N SER A 283 0.31 -17.88 14.51
CA SER A 283 0.80 -18.81 15.54
C SER A 283 1.75 -19.83 14.96
N LEU A 284 2.76 -20.21 15.73
CA LEU A 284 3.64 -21.29 15.38
C LEU A 284 2.93 -22.63 15.62
N PRO A 285 3.02 -23.60 14.67
CA PRO A 285 2.53 -24.96 14.88
C PRO A 285 3.43 -25.72 15.88
N ASP A 286 2.87 -26.71 16.57
CA ASP A 286 3.62 -27.60 17.46
C ASP A 286 4.27 -28.73 16.63
N ILE A 287 5.50 -28.49 16.16
CA ILE A 287 6.26 -29.42 15.29
C ILE A 287 7.66 -29.71 15.81
N GLY A 288 7.95 -29.37 17.06
CA GLY A 288 9.28 -29.53 17.66
C GLY A 288 10.25 -28.43 17.26
N LEU A 289 11.53 -28.81 17.08
CA LEU A 289 12.55 -27.84 16.66
C LEU A 289 12.35 -27.45 15.21
N ALA A 290 12.09 -26.17 14.98
CA ALA A 290 11.87 -25.58 13.66
C ALA A 290 12.90 -24.49 13.36
N ARG A 291 13.36 -24.45 12.12
CA ARG A 291 14.19 -23.34 11.63
C ARG A 291 13.30 -22.32 10.92
N LEU A 292 13.19 -21.15 11.52
CA LEU A 292 12.52 -20.01 10.91
C LEU A 292 13.53 -19.20 10.09
N VAL A 293 13.09 -18.76 8.93
CA VAL A 293 13.89 -17.95 8.00
C VAL A 293 13.17 -16.62 7.80
N ASP A 294 13.84 -15.52 8.05
CA ASP A 294 13.35 -14.20 7.71
C ASP A 294 13.41 -14.04 6.18
N PRO A 295 12.28 -13.87 5.50
CA PRO A 295 12.24 -13.81 4.04
C PRO A 295 12.90 -12.54 3.46
N GLU A 296 13.04 -11.47 4.25
CA GLU A 296 13.66 -10.22 3.80
C GLU A 296 15.17 -10.23 3.97
N THR A 297 15.66 -10.63 5.12
CA THR A 297 17.09 -10.60 5.45
C THR A 297 17.79 -11.92 5.18
N GLY A 298 17.04 -13.03 5.10
CA GLY A 298 17.57 -14.39 5.04
C GLY A 298 18.16 -14.88 6.36
N ALA A 299 18.02 -14.11 7.45
CA ALA A 299 18.45 -14.53 8.78
C ALA A 299 17.66 -15.75 9.24
N THR A 300 18.34 -16.65 9.95
CA THR A 300 17.73 -17.88 10.45
C THR A 300 17.81 -17.96 11.97
N ILE A 301 16.73 -18.48 12.56
CA ILE A 301 16.66 -18.76 14.00
C ILE A 301 16.09 -20.15 14.20
N ASP A 302 16.71 -20.94 15.05
CA ASP A 302 16.19 -22.24 15.46
C ASP A 302 15.31 -22.04 16.71
N VAL A 303 14.05 -22.47 16.62
CA VAL A 303 13.02 -22.26 17.64
C VAL A 303 12.42 -23.60 18.02
N ASP A 304 12.35 -23.88 19.32
CA ASP A 304 11.60 -25.04 19.82
C ASP A 304 10.11 -24.70 19.91
N THR A 305 9.39 -25.16 18.91
CA THR A 305 7.93 -24.92 18.82
C THR A 305 7.13 -25.89 19.67
N SER A 306 7.74 -26.90 20.32
CA SER A 306 7.06 -27.74 21.31
C SER A 306 6.83 -26.99 22.63
N ASP A 307 7.68 -25.99 22.94
CA ASP A 307 7.47 -25.17 24.12
C ASP A 307 6.27 -24.22 23.91
N ARG A 308 5.23 -24.43 24.72
CA ARG A 308 4.01 -23.60 24.71
C ARG A 308 4.31 -22.13 24.96
N ARG A 309 5.30 -21.81 25.79
CA ARG A 309 5.67 -20.41 26.13
C ARG A 309 6.19 -19.67 24.90
N VAL A 310 6.96 -20.36 24.07
CA VAL A 310 7.50 -19.85 22.80
C VAL A 310 6.35 -19.55 21.84
N ARG A 311 5.41 -20.49 21.65
CA ARG A 311 4.25 -20.28 20.77
C ARG A 311 3.37 -19.14 21.25
N GLU A 312 3.06 -19.08 22.56
CA GLU A 312 2.28 -17.98 23.13
C GLU A 312 3.01 -16.64 23.07
N GLY A 313 4.33 -16.63 23.24
CA GLY A 313 5.16 -15.44 23.09
C GLY A 313 5.10 -14.89 21.67
N TYR A 314 5.25 -15.76 20.68
CA TYR A 314 5.13 -15.41 19.27
C TYR A 314 3.74 -14.85 18.94
N ALA A 315 2.68 -15.53 19.32
CA ALA A 315 1.31 -15.09 19.08
C ALA A 315 1.01 -13.72 19.71
N ARG A 316 1.50 -13.47 20.94
CA ARG A 316 1.39 -12.14 21.59
C ARG A 316 2.11 -11.06 20.78
N MET A 317 3.34 -11.32 20.33
CA MET A 317 4.13 -10.38 19.52
C MET A 317 3.40 -10.01 18.23
N VAL A 318 2.90 -10.99 17.48
CA VAL A 318 2.15 -10.77 16.25
C VAL A 318 0.88 -9.94 16.49
N ASN A 319 0.12 -10.27 17.54
CA ASN A 319 -1.09 -9.53 17.90
C ASN A 319 -0.77 -8.08 18.31
N GLU A 320 0.32 -7.85 19.05
CA GLU A 320 0.76 -6.52 19.43
C GLU A 320 1.15 -5.68 18.20
N GLN A 321 1.88 -6.25 17.25
CA GLN A 321 2.24 -5.60 16.00
C GLN A 321 1.00 -5.20 15.20
N ARG A 322 0.01 -6.10 15.05
CA ARG A 322 -1.27 -5.82 14.39
C ARG A 322 -2.03 -4.68 15.05
N GLU A 323 -2.10 -4.69 16.38
CA GLU A 323 -2.77 -3.62 17.12
C GLU A 323 -2.02 -2.28 17.03
N ASN A 324 -0.69 -2.28 17.01
CA ASN A 324 0.13 -1.09 16.79
C ASN A 324 -0.12 -0.50 15.41
N ARG A 325 -0.14 -1.33 14.34
CA ARG A 325 -0.51 -0.92 12.99
C ARG A 325 -1.91 -0.29 12.95
N ARG A 326 -2.91 -0.98 13.47
CA ARG A 326 -4.29 -0.48 13.51
C ARG A 326 -4.42 0.83 14.27
N ARG A 327 -3.71 0.98 15.40
CA ARG A 327 -3.68 2.23 16.17
C ARG A 327 -3.05 3.37 15.36
N LEU A 328 -1.94 3.11 14.68
CA LEU A 328 -1.28 4.07 13.82
C LEU A 328 -2.19 4.55 12.69
N LEU A 329 -2.78 3.62 11.91
CA LEU A 329 -3.66 3.94 10.80
C LEU A 329 -4.90 4.73 11.25
N ARG A 330 -5.54 4.34 12.36
CA ARG A 330 -6.68 5.09 12.94
C ARG A 330 -6.29 6.50 13.37
N ARG A 331 -5.13 6.67 14.00
CA ARG A 331 -4.62 8.00 14.42
C ARG A 331 -4.38 8.92 13.22
N LEU A 332 -3.95 8.37 12.10
CA LEU A 332 -3.72 9.09 10.86
C LEU A 332 -4.99 9.23 9.99
N ALA A 333 -6.13 8.73 10.45
CA ALA A 333 -7.40 8.69 9.71
C ALA A 333 -7.27 7.98 8.34
N ILE A 334 -6.39 6.98 8.26
CA ILE A 334 -6.20 6.12 7.09
C ILE A 334 -7.13 4.91 7.26
N ASP A 335 -7.94 4.65 6.24
CA ASP A 335 -8.78 3.45 6.22
C ASP A 335 -7.95 2.20 5.97
N GLU A 336 -8.30 1.11 6.63
CA GLU A 336 -7.63 -0.19 6.48
C GLU A 336 -8.59 -1.23 5.91
N ILE A 337 -8.14 -1.97 4.90
CA ILE A 337 -8.78 -3.18 4.38
C ILE A 337 -7.91 -4.36 4.79
N VAL A 338 -8.41 -5.21 5.66
CA VAL A 338 -7.71 -6.44 6.06
C VAL A 338 -8.28 -7.61 5.27
N MET A 339 -7.42 -8.28 4.53
CA MET A 339 -7.72 -9.49 3.77
C MET A 339 -6.94 -10.67 4.31
N ARG A 340 -7.46 -11.88 4.13
CA ARG A 340 -6.83 -13.12 4.57
C ARG A 340 -6.65 -14.08 3.41
N THR A 341 -5.53 -14.80 3.41
CA THR A 341 -5.22 -15.80 2.35
C THR A 341 -6.17 -16.99 2.38
N ASP A 342 -6.76 -17.32 3.53
CA ASP A 342 -7.80 -18.35 3.69
C ASP A 342 -9.21 -17.87 3.31
N GLY A 343 -9.39 -16.57 3.12
CA GLY A 343 -10.64 -15.91 2.78
C GLY A 343 -10.71 -15.39 1.35
N GLY A 344 -11.76 -14.63 1.07
CA GLY A 344 -11.93 -13.91 -0.19
C GLY A 344 -11.70 -12.40 0.00
N TYR A 345 -11.39 -11.70 -1.08
CA TYR A 345 -11.24 -10.24 -1.08
C TYR A 345 -12.56 -9.49 -1.22
N VAL A 346 -13.62 -10.16 -1.67
CA VAL A 346 -14.90 -9.51 -2.01
C VAL A 346 -15.57 -8.91 -0.78
N GLU A 347 -15.71 -9.69 0.28
CA GLU A 347 -16.39 -9.24 1.49
C GLU A 347 -15.67 -8.10 2.22
N PRO A 348 -14.34 -8.16 2.47
CA PRO A 348 -13.59 -7.05 3.05
C PRO A 348 -13.71 -5.76 2.23
N LEU A 349 -13.64 -5.86 0.91
CA LEU A 349 -13.72 -4.72 0.01
C LEU A 349 -15.14 -4.11 0.02
N MET A 350 -16.20 -4.93 0.01
CA MET A 350 -17.59 -4.47 0.15
C MET A 350 -17.85 -3.80 1.50
N ARG A 351 -17.34 -4.36 2.57
CA ARG A 351 -17.44 -3.78 3.92
C ARG A 351 -16.77 -2.40 3.98
N PHE A 352 -15.61 -2.27 3.36
CA PHE A 352 -14.90 -1.00 3.24
C PHE A 352 -15.74 0.05 2.49
N PHE A 353 -16.27 -0.27 1.31
CA PHE A 353 -17.10 0.67 0.55
C PHE A 353 -18.36 1.09 1.32
N ARG A 354 -19.10 0.16 1.89
CA ARG A 354 -20.30 0.47 2.68
C ARG A 354 -20.00 1.33 3.91
N SER A 355 -18.88 1.07 4.59
CA SER A 355 -18.48 1.86 5.75
C SER A 355 -18.16 3.31 5.38
N ARG A 356 -17.50 3.52 4.25
CA ARG A 356 -17.21 4.86 3.71
C ARG A 356 -18.46 5.59 3.24
N GLU A 357 -19.34 4.92 2.51
CA GLU A 357 -20.61 5.50 2.07
C GLU A 357 -21.43 6.02 3.24
N THR A 358 -21.55 5.23 4.31
CA THR A 358 -22.26 5.62 5.52
C THR A 358 -21.64 6.86 6.17
N ARG A 359 -20.30 6.96 6.19
CA ARG A 359 -19.60 8.14 6.73
C ARG A 359 -19.80 9.39 5.87
N THR A 360 -19.79 9.22 4.54
CA THR A 360 -20.00 10.33 3.61
C THR A 360 -21.43 10.89 3.68
N ARG A 361 -22.44 10.05 3.92
CA ARG A 361 -23.83 10.48 4.07
C ARG A 361 -24.12 11.21 5.40
N ARG A 362 -23.28 11.03 6.42
CA ARG A 362 -23.43 11.66 7.74
C ARG A 362 -22.72 13.01 7.86
N ARG A 363 -21.90 13.39 6.92
CA ARG A 363 -21.23 14.70 6.81
C ARG A 363 -22.00 15.62 5.86
#